data_a15296e9b3680ef99aebaf88ab3f40f4
#
_entry.id   a15296e9b3680ef99aebaf88ab3f40f4
#
_cell.length_a   1.000
_cell.length_b   1.000
_cell.length_c   1.000
_cell.angle_alpha   90.00
_cell.angle_beta   90.00
_cell.angle_gamma   90.00
#
_symmetry.space_group_name_H-M   'P 1'
#
loop_
_entity.id
_entity.type
_entity.pdbx_description
1 polymer ?
#
loop_
_entity_poly.entity_id
_entity_poly.type
_entity_poly.pdbx_seq_one_letter_code
_entity_poly.pdbx_strand_id
1 'polypeptide(L)'
;EINLQRTDVTDAGFKILLGIENLKRFKLVRCKISDDGLALLSDRKDIVLLDLKECINISDTGLKHVAGIKSLKFLRVWGSQITDAGMAHITGLSNLVHLGLDDTRVGDEGLKSIGQLKSLQNLEMYQTAITSAGMQYLAGLEKMKYLKVRGTLVGSKGMTALAGMKSLSRLDLSESQVGDDGLTSLKDLQSLTELNLWATQVTDVGLKHLTPLSGLKKLNLDQTMVSDVGLEDIGKLTGLKSLVLSSTQITDDGVSHLFMLKELQDLYVEFCSGLGDTGKQAIRENLPNVVITE
;
A
#
# COMPACT_ATOMS: atom_id res chain seq x y z
N GLU A 1 5.58 -11.13 -22.77
CA GLU A 1 5.76 -9.87 -22.02
C GLU A 1 6.86 -9.03 -22.63
N ILE A 2 6.66 -7.70 -22.70
CA ILE A 2 7.71 -6.75 -23.05
C ILE A 2 7.88 -5.76 -21.90
N ASN A 3 9.14 -5.40 -21.62
CA ASN A 3 9.51 -4.42 -20.61
C ASN A 3 10.36 -3.32 -21.29
N LEU A 4 9.79 -2.13 -21.41
CA LEU A 4 10.40 -0.96 -22.03
C LEU A 4 10.39 0.24 -21.06
N GLN A 5 10.58 -0.03 -19.79
CA GLN A 5 10.62 1.01 -18.76
C GLN A 5 11.72 2.02 -19.04
N ARG A 6 11.40 3.31 -18.86
CA ARG A 6 12.32 4.44 -19.05
C ARG A 6 12.94 4.51 -20.45
N THR A 7 12.11 4.23 -21.45
CA THR A 7 12.49 4.41 -22.86
C THR A 7 11.64 5.49 -23.51
N ASP A 8 12.11 6.02 -24.63
CA ASP A 8 11.39 7.05 -25.41
C ASP A 8 10.30 6.47 -26.35
N VAL A 9 9.73 5.32 -26.01
CA VAL A 9 8.65 4.73 -26.80
C VAL A 9 7.46 5.66 -26.81
N THR A 10 7.03 6.01 -28.02
CA THR A 10 5.85 6.82 -28.34
C THR A 10 4.70 5.96 -28.84
N ASP A 11 3.56 6.56 -29.15
CA ASP A 11 2.41 5.86 -29.72
C ASP A 11 2.75 5.14 -31.04
N ALA A 12 3.65 5.71 -31.86
CA ALA A 12 4.13 5.07 -33.09
C ALA A 12 4.90 3.77 -32.80
N GLY A 13 5.81 3.79 -31.82
CA GLY A 13 6.51 2.59 -31.35
C GLY A 13 5.56 1.58 -30.72
N PHE A 14 4.60 2.04 -29.94
CA PHE A 14 3.58 1.19 -29.32
C PHE A 14 2.72 0.47 -30.36
N LYS A 15 2.33 1.16 -31.45
CA LYS A 15 1.61 0.55 -32.59
C LYS A 15 2.38 -0.63 -33.18
N ILE A 16 3.70 -0.51 -33.33
CA ILE A 16 4.54 -1.62 -33.85
C ILE A 16 4.50 -2.80 -32.87
N LEU A 17 4.64 -2.55 -31.56
CA LEU A 17 4.59 -3.59 -30.53
C LEU A 17 3.26 -4.32 -30.50
N LEU A 18 2.16 -3.63 -30.75
CA LEU A 18 0.83 -4.24 -30.80
C LEU A 18 0.67 -5.23 -31.97
N GLY A 19 1.50 -5.13 -33.01
CA GLY A 19 1.57 -6.11 -34.10
C GLY A 19 2.28 -7.42 -33.75
N ILE A 20 2.96 -7.50 -32.61
CA ILE A 20 3.62 -8.72 -32.18
C ILE A 20 2.58 -9.73 -31.68
N GLU A 21 2.53 -10.90 -32.31
CA GLU A 21 1.62 -11.97 -31.94
C GLU A 21 1.87 -12.45 -30.48
N ASN A 22 0.78 -12.77 -29.77
CA ASN A 22 0.81 -13.27 -28.39
C ASN A 22 1.44 -12.35 -27.35
N LEU A 23 1.76 -11.11 -27.66
CA LEU A 23 2.24 -10.11 -26.71
C LEU A 23 1.05 -9.52 -25.93
N LYS A 24 0.87 -9.94 -24.64
CA LYS A 24 -0.29 -9.62 -23.79
C LYS A 24 0.06 -8.81 -22.55
N ARG A 25 1.34 -8.54 -22.32
CA ARG A 25 1.84 -7.90 -21.10
C ARG A 25 2.82 -6.80 -21.47
N PHE A 26 2.46 -5.56 -21.15
CA PHE A 26 3.22 -4.36 -21.49
C PHE A 26 3.63 -3.62 -20.21
N LYS A 27 4.94 -3.52 -19.95
CA LYS A 27 5.52 -2.65 -18.93
C LYS A 27 6.16 -1.44 -19.63
N LEU A 28 5.43 -0.33 -19.62
CA LEU A 28 5.74 0.89 -20.35
C LEU A 28 5.99 2.07 -19.38
N VAL A 29 6.49 1.77 -18.19
CA VAL A 29 6.74 2.78 -17.15
C VAL A 29 7.61 3.91 -17.68
N ARG A 30 7.13 5.16 -17.52
CA ARG A 30 7.84 6.37 -17.97
C ARG A 30 8.13 6.37 -19.49
N CYS A 31 7.18 5.92 -20.28
CA CYS A 31 7.19 6.03 -21.74
C CYS A 31 6.37 7.24 -22.20
N LYS A 32 6.52 7.63 -23.46
CA LYS A 32 5.79 8.74 -24.08
C LYS A 32 4.48 8.29 -24.74
N ILE A 33 3.80 7.31 -24.13
CA ILE A 33 2.48 6.84 -24.57
C ILE A 33 1.42 7.85 -24.12
N SER A 34 0.47 8.13 -25.03
CA SER A 34 -0.65 9.05 -24.79
C SER A 34 -2.00 8.33 -24.85
N ASP A 35 -3.08 9.10 -24.72
CA ASP A 35 -4.46 8.62 -24.92
C ASP A 35 -4.66 8.06 -26.35
N ASP A 36 -4.05 8.68 -27.36
CA ASP A 36 -4.10 8.18 -28.76
C ASP A 36 -3.39 6.84 -28.89
N GLY A 37 -2.28 6.64 -28.17
CA GLY A 37 -1.63 5.34 -28.06
C GLY A 37 -2.55 4.28 -27.46
N LEU A 38 -3.29 4.62 -26.41
CA LEU A 38 -4.25 3.71 -25.79
C LEU A 38 -5.47 3.42 -26.67
N ALA A 39 -5.86 4.36 -27.56
CA ALA A 39 -6.92 4.12 -28.54
C ALA A 39 -6.59 2.96 -29.48
N LEU A 40 -5.29 2.70 -29.75
CA LEU A 40 -4.84 1.57 -30.57
C LEU A 40 -5.13 0.20 -29.91
N LEU A 41 -5.50 0.17 -28.63
CA LEU A 41 -5.86 -1.05 -27.91
C LEU A 41 -7.30 -1.51 -28.16
N SER A 42 -8.13 -0.74 -28.87
CA SER A 42 -9.57 -1.01 -29.05
C SER A 42 -9.86 -2.43 -29.55
N ASP A 43 -9.00 -2.97 -30.41
CA ASP A 43 -9.13 -4.31 -31.00
C ASP A 43 -8.37 -5.41 -30.22
N ARG A 44 -7.56 -5.04 -29.23
CA ARG A 44 -6.74 -5.96 -28.44
C ARG A 44 -7.45 -6.34 -27.12
N LYS A 45 -8.29 -7.37 -27.23
CA LYS A 45 -9.08 -7.88 -26.08
C LYS A 45 -8.37 -8.95 -25.25
N ASP A 46 -7.12 -9.26 -25.58
CA ASP A 46 -6.32 -10.34 -24.99
C ASP A 46 -5.22 -9.83 -24.01
N ILE A 47 -5.11 -8.51 -23.82
CA ILE A 47 -4.10 -7.92 -22.94
C ILE A 47 -4.43 -8.21 -21.48
N VAL A 48 -3.41 -8.64 -20.74
CA VAL A 48 -3.52 -9.06 -19.33
C VAL A 48 -2.85 -8.07 -18.39
N LEU A 49 -1.77 -7.41 -18.82
CA LEU A 49 -1.02 -6.45 -18.02
C LEU A 49 -0.72 -5.19 -18.81
N LEU A 50 -1.04 -4.06 -18.20
CA LEU A 50 -0.73 -2.72 -18.71
C LEU A 50 -0.19 -1.88 -17.55
N ASP A 51 1.13 -1.68 -17.52
CA ASP A 51 1.80 -0.83 -16.56
C ASP A 51 2.23 0.46 -17.25
N LEU A 52 1.52 1.53 -16.93
CA LEU A 52 1.66 2.87 -17.51
C LEU A 52 2.10 3.89 -16.45
N LYS A 53 2.72 3.43 -15.37
CA LYS A 53 3.21 4.34 -14.32
C LYS A 53 4.14 5.39 -14.93
N GLU A 54 3.98 6.65 -14.52
CA GLU A 54 4.75 7.79 -15.01
C GLU A 54 4.62 8.08 -16.54
N CYS A 55 3.60 7.55 -17.20
CA CYS A 55 3.22 7.97 -18.55
C CYS A 55 2.32 9.22 -18.46
N ILE A 56 2.93 10.40 -18.44
CA ILE A 56 2.29 11.68 -18.07
C ILE A 56 1.26 12.20 -19.09
N ASN A 57 1.19 11.61 -20.29
CA ASN A 57 0.27 12.02 -21.36
C ASN A 57 -1.03 11.18 -21.37
N ILE A 58 -1.28 10.40 -20.33
CA ILE A 58 -2.47 9.57 -20.17
C ILE A 58 -3.46 10.29 -19.26
N SER A 59 -4.72 10.35 -19.70
CA SER A 59 -5.83 10.95 -18.98
C SER A 59 -7.01 9.99 -18.81
N ASP A 60 -8.12 10.50 -18.28
CA ASP A 60 -9.39 9.77 -18.23
C ASP A 60 -9.86 9.29 -19.60
N THR A 61 -9.53 10.02 -20.67
CA THR A 61 -9.83 9.62 -22.05
C THR A 61 -9.11 8.32 -22.42
N GLY A 62 -7.84 8.20 -22.05
CA GLY A 62 -7.07 6.95 -22.25
C GLY A 62 -7.70 5.77 -21.53
N LEU A 63 -8.20 5.97 -20.29
CA LEU A 63 -8.89 4.91 -19.55
C LEU A 63 -10.19 4.45 -20.22
N LYS A 64 -10.89 5.33 -20.93
CA LYS A 64 -12.05 4.96 -21.74
C LYS A 64 -11.69 3.91 -22.81
N HIS A 65 -10.51 4.02 -23.42
CA HIS A 65 -10.03 3.04 -24.40
C HIS A 65 -9.63 1.70 -23.74
N VAL A 66 -9.08 1.75 -22.53
CA VAL A 66 -8.73 0.55 -21.75
C VAL A 66 -9.98 -0.22 -21.29
N ALA A 67 -11.11 0.43 -21.12
CA ALA A 67 -12.36 -0.14 -20.58
C ALA A 67 -12.89 -1.38 -21.34
N GLY A 68 -12.54 -1.51 -22.62
CA GLY A 68 -12.89 -2.65 -23.48
C GLY A 68 -12.11 -3.93 -23.22
N ILE A 69 -10.97 -3.86 -22.52
CA ILE A 69 -10.01 -4.97 -22.36
C ILE A 69 -10.41 -5.85 -21.15
N LYS A 70 -11.46 -6.66 -21.34
CA LYS A 70 -12.02 -7.49 -20.23
C LYS A 70 -11.08 -8.57 -19.69
N SER A 71 -10.01 -8.90 -20.42
CA SER A 71 -8.94 -9.82 -19.97
C SER A 71 -7.95 -9.17 -19.00
N LEU A 72 -7.99 -7.84 -18.80
CA LEU A 72 -7.02 -7.10 -18.03
C LEU A 72 -7.07 -7.52 -16.54
N LYS A 73 -5.91 -7.92 -16.01
CA LYS A 73 -5.72 -8.30 -14.61
C LYS A 73 -4.86 -7.33 -13.84
N PHE A 74 -3.99 -6.60 -14.54
CA PHE A 74 -3.09 -5.63 -13.94
C PHE A 74 -3.17 -4.32 -14.72
N LEU A 75 -3.51 -3.24 -14.03
CA LEU A 75 -3.50 -1.88 -14.54
C LEU A 75 -2.77 -0.98 -13.54
N ARG A 76 -1.79 -0.23 -14.01
CA ARG A 76 -1.21 0.86 -13.24
C ARG A 76 -1.16 2.11 -14.11
N VAL A 77 -1.71 3.19 -13.60
CA VAL A 77 -1.68 4.53 -14.19
C VAL A 77 -1.16 5.52 -13.17
N TRP A 78 -0.86 6.75 -13.60
CA TRP A 78 -0.21 7.74 -12.76
C TRP A 78 -0.49 9.15 -13.31
N GLY A 79 -0.52 10.14 -12.41
CA GLY A 79 -0.55 11.55 -12.78
C GLY A 79 -1.91 12.21 -12.62
N SER A 80 -1.87 13.53 -12.51
CA SER A 80 -3.01 14.37 -12.13
C SER A 80 -4.12 14.50 -13.18
N GLN A 81 -3.94 13.93 -14.37
CA GLN A 81 -4.97 13.87 -15.42
C GLN A 81 -5.91 12.66 -15.26
N ILE A 82 -5.61 11.77 -14.28
CA ILE A 82 -6.46 10.64 -13.92
C ILE A 82 -7.31 11.07 -12.72
N THR A 83 -8.63 11.01 -12.88
CA THR A 83 -9.61 11.46 -11.90
C THR A 83 -10.71 10.42 -11.66
N ASP A 84 -11.72 10.76 -10.89
CA ASP A 84 -12.90 9.94 -10.67
C ASP A 84 -13.63 9.55 -11.96
N ALA A 85 -13.60 10.45 -12.97
CA ALA A 85 -14.21 10.18 -14.28
C ALA A 85 -13.53 9.00 -14.99
N GLY A 86 -12.21 8.89 -14.89
CA GLY A 86 -11.46 7.74 -15.42
C GLY A 86 -11.83 6.43 -14.72
N MET A 87 -12.06 6.47 -13.41
CA MET A 87 -12.49 5.29 -12.65
C MET A 87 -13.88 4.79 -13.08
N ALA A 88 -14.78 5.70 -13.42
CA ALA A 88 -16.11 5.33 -13.92
C ALA A 88 -16.03 4.50 -15.23
N HIS A 89 -15.03 4.75 -16.09
CA HIS A 89 -14.86 3.98 -17.32
C HIS A 89 -14.44 2.53 -17.07
N ILE A 90 -13.63 2.25 -16.04
CA ILE A 90 -13.04 0.93 -15.82
C ILE A 90 -13.89 -0.01 -14.94
N THR A 91 -15.07 0.40 -14.50
CA THR A 91 -15.96 -0.42 -13.63
C THR A 91 -16.29 -1.79 -14.23
N GLY A 92 -16.29 -1.90 -15.55
CA GLY A 92 -16.53 -3.16 -16.26
C GLY A 92 -15.33 -4.12 -16.34
N LEU A 93 -14.15 -3.80 -15.78
CA LEU A 93 -12.97 -4.66 -15.78
C LEU A 93 -13.04 -5.70 -14.65
N SER A 94 -14.03 -6.59 -14.71
CA SER A 94 -14.36 -7.54 -13.64
C SER A 94 -13.23 -8.54 -13.30
N ASN A 95 -12.25 -8.72 -14.20
CA ASN A 95 -11.08 -9.59 -13.99
C ASN A 95 -9.88 -8.85 -13.39
N LEU A 96 -10.01 -7.54 -13.10
CA LEU A 96 -8.89 -6.75 -12.59
C LEU A 96 -8.53 -7.20 -11.16
N VAL A 97 -7.25 -7.57 -10.98
CA VAL A 97 -6.68 -8.08 -9.72
C VAL A 97 -5.78 -7.03 -9.07
N HIS A 98 -5.09 -6.23 -9.87
CA HIS A 98 -4.20 -5.18 -9.39
C HIS A 98 -4.55 -3.85 -10.06
N LEU A 99 -4.75 -2.81 -9.25
CA LEU A 99 -4.96 -1.43 -9.69
C LEU A 99 -4.00 -0.51 -8.92
N GLY A 100 -3.16 0.23 -9.66
CA GLY A 100 -2.28 1.26 -9.14
C GLY A 100 -2.69 2.63 -9.65
N LEU A 101 -2.86 3.58 -8.71
CA LEU A 101 -3.37 4.93 -8.93
C LEU A 101 -2.50 5.98 -8.21
N ASP A 102 -1.24 5.65 -7.94
CA ASP A 102 -0.33 6.55 -7.23
C ASP A 102 -0.27 7.93 -7.93
N ASP A 103 -0.25 9.02 -7.15
CA ASP A 103 -0.13 10.42 -7.61
C ASP A 103 -1.26 10.86 -8.57
N THR A 104 -2.46 10.27 -8.46
CA THR A 104 -3.64 10.66 -9.26
C THR A 104 -4.58 11.57 -8.47
N ARG A 105 -5.55 12.18 -9.15
CA ARG A 105 -6.63 12.97 -8.52
C ARG A 105 -7.90 12.16 -8.24
N VAL A 106 -7.75 10.86 -8.10
CA VAL A 106 -8.87 9.99 -7.70
C VAL A 106 -9.26 10.31 -6.27
N GLY A 107 -10.54 10.54 -6.06
CA GLY A 107 -11.16 10.84 -4.78
C GLY A 107 -12.23 9.81 -4.39
N ASP A 108 -13.15 10.23 -3.52
CA ASP A 108 -14.15 9.35 -2.94
C ASP A 108 -15.16 8.80 -3.97
N GLU A 109 -15.55 9.60 -4.98
CA GLU A 109 -16.41 9.12 -6.07
C GLU A 109 -15.71 8.08 -6.96
N GLY A 110 -14.39 8.22 -7.14
CA GLY A 110 -13.59 7.19 -7.81
C GLY A 110 -13.59 5.88 -7.03
N LEU A 111 -13.51 5.92 -5.69
CA LEU A 111 -13.59 4.74 -4.84
C LEU A 111 -14.94 4.03 -4.97
N LYS A 112 -16.04 4.76 -5.19
CA LYS A 112 -17.35 4.15 -5.45
C LYS A 112 -17.35 3.30 -6.72
N SER A 113 -16.64 3.76 -7.75
CA SER A 113 -16.43 2.99 -8.99
C SER A 113 -15.51 1.79 -8.76
N ILE A 114 -14.39 1.98 -8.04
CA ILE A 114 -13.42 0.93 -7.72
C ILE A 114 -14.05 -0.18 -6.87
N GLY A 115 -14.94 0.17 -5.94
CA GLY A 115 -15.68 -0.79 -5.09
C GLY A 115 -16.52 -1.81 -5.85
N GLN A 116 -16.76 -1.61 -7.15
CA GLN A 116 -17.43 -2.57 -8.03
C GLN A 116 -16.49 -3.66 -8.56
N LEU A 117 -15.17 -3.48 -8.49
CA LEU A 117 -14.15 -4.39 -9.02
C LEU A 117 -13.87 -5.54 -8.04
N LYS A 118 -14.83 -6.46 -7.89
CA LYS A 118 -14.82 -7.54 -6.87
C LYS A 118 -13.69 -8.56 -6.98
N SER A 119 -12.89 -8.51 -8.03
CA SER A 119 -11.70 -9.36 -8.19
C SER A 119 -10.41 -8.73 -7.67
N LEU A 120 -10.45 -7.44 -7.23
CA LEU A 120 -9.26 -6.75 -6.74
C LEU A 120 -8.66 -7.46 -5.52
N GLN A 121 -7.34 -7.61 -5.58
CA GLN A 121 -6.49 -8.10 -4.51
C GLN A 121 -5.44 -7.08 -4.09
N ASN A 122 -5.01 -6.21 -5.02
CA ASN A 122 -4.00 -5.18 -4.75
C ASN A 122 -4.52 -3.82 -5.23
N LEU A 123 -4.54 -2.85 -4.34
CA LEU A 123 -4.95 -1.47 -4.62
C LEU A 123 -3.92 -0.51 -4.02
N GLU A 124 -3.28 0.27 -4.88
CA GLU A 124 -2.28 1.27 -4.52
C GLU A 124 -2.81 2.67 -4.84
N MET A 125 -2.83 3.57 -3.83
CA MET A 125 -3.41 4.90 -3.93
C MET A 125 -2.56 5.92 -3.15
N TYR A 126 -1.24 5.92 -3.41
CA TYR A 126 -0.34 6.89 -2.80
C TYR A 126 -0.64 8.30 -3.34
N GLN A 127 -0.71 9.28 -2.44
CA GLN A 127 -0.95 10.70 -2.77
C GLN A 127 -2.19 10.91 -3.68
N THR A 128 -3.30 10.27 -3.34
CA THR A 128 -4.61 10.51 -3.98
C THR A 128 -5.49 11.38 -3.10
N ALA A 129 -6.62 11.84 -3.65
CA ALA A 129 -7.55 12.74 -2.95
C ALA A 129 -8.61 12.00 -2.10
N ILE A 130 -8.38 10.73 -1.77
CA ILE A 130 -9.34 9.92 -1.00
C ILE A 130 -9.37 10.33 0.47
N THR A 131 -10.56 10.19 1.06
CA THR A 131 -10.80 10.44 2.49
C THR A 131 -11.39 9.22 3.19
N SER A 132 -11.65 9.36 4.50
CA SER A 132 -12.35 8.33 5.28
C SER A 132 -13.75 8.01 4.75
N ALA A 133 -14.43 8.96 4.10
CA ALA A 133 -15.77 8.74 3.55
C ALA A 133 -15.73 7.79 2.35
N GLY A 134 -14.74 7.96 1.46
CA GLY A 134 -14.56 7.09 0.30
C GLY A 134 -14.20 5.66 0.66
N MET A 135 -13.45 5.45 1.74
CA MET A 135 -13.05 4.10 2.18
C MET A 135 -14.22 3.13 2.32
N GLN A 136 -15.42 3.62 2.70
CA GLN A 136 -16.61 2.79 2.88
C GLN A 136 -17.03 2.05 1.59
N TYR A 137 -16.73 2.62 0.43
CA TYR A 137 -17.03 1.97 -0.85
C TYR A 137 -16.17 0.72 -1.11
N LEU A 138 -15.03 0.57 -0.40
CA LEU A 138 -14.14 -0.59 -0.52
C LEU A 138 -14.56 -1.77 0.38
N ALA A 139 -15.50 -1.60 1.31
CA ALA A 139 -15.87 -2.61 2.32
C ALA A 139 -16.25 -3.98 1.73
N GLY A 140 -16.77 -4.01 0.50
CA GLY A 140 -17.13 -5.27 -0.19
C GLY A 140 -16.00 -5.92 -1.00
N LEU A 141 -14.74 -5.47 -0.89
CA LEU A 141 -13.59 -6.04 -1.59
C LEU A 141 -12.90 -7.13 -0.74
N GLU A 142 -13.61 -8.22 -0.48
CA GLU A 142 -13.19 -9.29 0.44
C GLU A 142 -11.90 -10.03 0.00
N LYS A 143 -11.55 -9.96 -1.30
CA LYS A 143 -10.35 -10.60 -1.84
C LYS A 143 -9.08 -9.75 -1.65
N MET A 144 -9.19 -8.56 -1.03
CA MET A 144 -8.07 -7.64 -0.86
C MET A 144 -6.95 -8.31 -0.05
N LYS A 145 -5.72 -8.24 -0.60
CA LYS A 145 -4.47 -8.75 -0.01
C LYS A 145 -3.47 -7.64 0.30
N TYR A 146 -3.44 -6.62 -0.55
CA TYR A 146 -2.59 -5.46 -0.36
C TYR A 146 -3.38 -4.17 -0.58
N LEU A 147 -3.40 -3.32 0.43
CA LEU A 147 -3.99 -1.98 0.36
C LEU A 147 -2.96 -0.94 0.78
N LYS A 148 -2.75 0.06 -0.08
CA LYS A 148 -1.88 1.21 0.18
C LYS A 148 -2.69 2.49 0.02
N VAL A 149 -2.81 3.23 1.13
CA VAL A 149 -3.47 4.54 1.19
C VAL A 149 -2.51 5.62 1.73
N ARG A 150 -1.23 5.43 1.47
CA ARG A 150 -0.16 6.32 1.93
C ARG A 150 -0.36 7.74 1.43
N GLY A 151 -0.11 8.74 2.28
CA GLY A 151 -0.13 10.16 1.89
C GLY A 151 -1.53 10.65 1.49
N THR A 152 -2.59 10.09 2.09
CA THR A 152 -3.99 10.44 1.82
C THR A 152 -4.67 11.07 3.03
N LEU A 153 -5.90 11.55 2.87
CA LEU A 153 -6.70 12.12 3.96
C LEU A 153 -7.53 11.05 4.71
N VAL A 154 -7.15 9.78 4.58
CA VAL A 154 -7.78 8.68 5.32
C VAL A 154 -7.41 8.77 6.80
N GLY A 155 -8.41 8.81 7.67
CA GLY A 155 -8.25 8.78 9.12
C GLY A 155 -8.92 7.57 9.74
N SER A 156 -8.94 7.51 11.08
CA SER A 156 -9.44 6.38 11.86
C SER A 156 -10.85 5.91 11.48
N LYS A 157 -11.75 6.83 11.12
CA LYS A 157 -13.13 6.47 10.71
C LYS A 157 -13.17 5.63 9.44
N GLY A 158 -12.22 5.83 8.51
CA GLY A 158 -12.14 5.05 7.28
C GLY A 158 -11.76 3.59 7.50
N MET A 159 -11.11 3.29 8.62
CA MET A 159 -10.58 1.96 8.91
C MET A 159 -11.68 0.90 9.12
N THR A 160 -12.91 1.30 9.47
CA THR A 160 -14.05 0.38 9.61
C THR A 160 -14.37 -0.38 8.33
N ALA A 161 -14.03 0.19 7.17
CA ALA A 161 -14.19 -0.47 5.87
C ALA A 161 -13.33 -1.75 5.72
N LEU A 162 -12.27 -1.90 6.51
CA LEU A 162 -11.36 -3.04 6.41
C LEU A 162 -11.89 -4.30 7.10
N ALA A 163 -12.94 -4.22 7.92
CA ALA A 163 -13.42 -5.32 8.76
C ALA A 163 -13.75 -6.61 7.98
N GLY A 164 -14.19 -6.49 6.71
CA GLY A 164 -14.47 -7.62 5.81
C GLY A 164 -13.27 -8.17 5.05
N MET A 165 -12.14 -7.50 5.06
CA MET A 165 -10.96 -7.85 4.25
C MET A 165 -10.09 -8.92 4.93
N LYS A 166 -10.66 -10.08 5.24
CA LYS A 166 -9.98 -11.15 6.00
C LYS A 166 -8.74 -11.74 5.32
N SER A 167 -8.58 -11.52 4.01
CA SER A 167 -7.38 -11.92 3.24
C SER A 167 -6.28 -10.85 3.22
N LEU A 168 -6.49 -9.69 3.88
CA LEU A 168 -5.53 -8.59 3.87
C LEU A 168 -4.25 -9.01 4.59
N SER A 169 -3.15 -9.06 3.84
CA SER A 169 -1.83 -9.47 4.34
C SER A 169 -0.85 -8.31 4.44
N ARG A 170 -1.03 -7.25 3.65
CA ARG A 170 -0.21 -6.05 3.68
C ARG A 170 -1.07 -4.80 3.70
N LEU A 171 -0.80 -3.90 4.64
CA LEU A 171 -1.52 -2.64 4.81
C LEU A 171 -0.52 -1.50 5.00
N ASP A 172 -0.57 -0.52 4.10
CA ASP A 172 0.24 0.68 4.18
C ASP A 172 -0.66 1.91 4.41
N LEU A 173 -0.58 2.44 5.63
CA LEU A 173 -1.31 3.61 6.12
C LEU A 173 -0.37 4.81 6.37
N SER A 174 0.88 4.72 5.92
CA SER A 174 1.88 5.74 6.22
C SER A 174 1.46 7.12 5.70
N GLU A 175 1.89 8.17 6.42
CA GLU A 175 1.55 9.58 6.08
C GLU A 175 0.03 9.84 5.98
N SER A 176 -0.81 9.06 6.68
CA SER A 176 -2.26 9.25 6.75
C SER A 176 -2.68 9.84 8.10
N GLN A 177 -3.98 10.13 8.25
CA GLN A 177 -4.54 10.69 9.49
C GLN A 177 -5.07 9.59 10.44
N VAL A 178 -4.56 8.35 10.30
CA VAL A 178 -4.94 7.23 11.17
C VAL A 178 -4.27 7.40 12.53
N GLY A 179 -5.07 7.29 13.58
CA GLY A 179 -4.62 7.26 14.98
C GLY A 179 -5.13 5.99 15.69
N ASP A 180 -5.04 5.99 17.01
CA ASP A 180 -5.30 4.83 17.87
C ASP A 180 -6.68 4.16 17.64
N ASP A 181 -7.74 4.96 17.52
CA ASP A 181 -9.09 4.44 17.26
C ASP A 181 -9.17 3.62 15.97
N GLY A 182 -8.37 4.00 14.95
CA GLY A 182 -8.33 3.26 13.68
C GLY A 182 -7.81 1.84 13.83
N LEU A 183 -6.87 1.61 14.73
CA LEU A 183 -6.27 0.29 14.95
C LEU A 183 -7.27 -0.72 15.54
N THR A 184 -8.36 -0.27 16.19
CA THR A 184 -9.43 -1.15 16.68
C THR A 184 -10.04 -2.01 15.58
N SER A 185 -10.05 -1.51 14.34
CA SER A 185 -10.60 -2.21 13.17
C SER A 185 -9.69 -3.32 12.63
N LEU A 186 -8.42 -3.38 13.07
CA LEU A 186 -7.43 -4.33 12.57
C LEU A 186 -7.41 -5.67 13.33
N LYS A 187 -7.92 -5.71 14.57
CA LYS A 187 -7.79 -6.85 15.50
C LYS A 187 -8.19 -8.21 14.92
N ASP A 188 -9.12 -8.22 13.97
CA ASP A 188 -9.65 -9.45 13.36
C ASP A 188 -9.01 -9.79 12.01
N LEU A 189 -8.00 -9.03 11.55
CA LEU A 189 -7.31 -9.24 10.28
C LEU A 189 -6.14 -10.23 10.46
N GLN A 190 -6.44 -11.46 10.81
CA GLN A 190 -5.46 -12.49 11.18
C GLN A 190 -4.48 -12.86 10.06
N SER A 191 -4.77 -12.50 8.80
CA SER A 191 -3.86 -12.68 7.67
C SER A 191 -2.80 -11.59 7.57
N LEU A 192 -2.89 -10.52 8.40
CA LEU A 192 -2.00 -9.36 8.30
C LEU A 192 -0.57 -9.75 8.75
N THR A 193 0.37 -9.61 7.83
CA THR A 193 1.78 -9.90 8.02
C THR A 193 2.67 -8.66 7.95
N GLU A 194 2.22 -7.60 7.27
CA GLU A 194 2.97 -6.35 7.13
C GLU A 194 2.02 -5.17 7.39
N LEU A 195 2.40 -4.31 8.35
CA LEU A 195 1.68 -3.09 8.70
C LEU A 195 2.66 -1.91 8.72
N ASN A 196 2.37 -0.90 7.90
CA ASN A 196 3.14 0.34 7.86
C ASN A 196 2.29 1.49 8.42
N LEU A 197 2.74 2.06 9.52
CA LEU A 197 2.15 3.20 10.25
C LEU A 197 3.11 4.41 10.32
N TRP A 198 4.14 4.45 9.46
CA TRP A 198 5.09 5.54 9.42
C TRP A 198 4.38 6.90 9.32
N ALA A 199 4.80 7.84 10.14
CA ALA A 199 4.28 9.22 10.17
C ALA A 199 2.74 9.28 10.28
N THR A 200 2.14 8.41 11.12
CA THR A 200 0.72 8.45 11.50
C THR A 200 0.53 9.04 12.90
N GLN A 201 -0.72 9.17 13.33
CA GLN A 201 -1.08 9.71 14.65
C GLN A 201 -1.21 8.62 15.72
N VAL A 202 -0.57 7.47 15.51
CA VAL A 202 -0.59 6.35 16.45
C VAL A 202 0.30 6.66 17.67
N THR A 203 -0.21 6.30 18.85
CA THR A 203 0.48 6.37 20.12
C THR A 203 0.51 5.00 20.83
N ASP A 204 1.04 4.93 22.03
CA ASP A 204 1.01 3.72 22.86
C ASP A 204 -0.40 3.16 23.04
N VAL A 205 -1.41 4.04 23.12
CA VAL A 205 -2.81 3.66 23.37
C VAL A 205 -3.37 2.75 22.28
N GLY A 206 -2.94 2.95 21.04
CA GLY A 206 -3.39 2.16 19.89
C GLY A 206 -2.80 0.77 19.82
N LEU A 207 -1.57 0.58 20.29
CA LEU A 207 -0.77 -0.64 20.08
C LEU A 207 -1.40 -1.89 20.68
N LYS A 208 -2.12 -1.78 21.79
CA LYS A 208 -2.88 -2.89 22.39
C LYS A 208 -3.84 -3.58 21.40
N HIS A 209 -4.34 -2.84 20.39
CA HIS A 209 -5.25 -3.40 19.39
C HIS A 209 -4.53 -4.24 18.32
N LEU A 210 -3.19 -4.17 18.25
CA LEU A 210 -2.37 -5.01 17.38
C LEU A 210 -1.99 -6.35 18.02
N THR A 211 -2.06 -6.48 19.35
CA THR A 211 -1.63 -7.69 20.07
C THR A 211 -2.33 -8.98 19.62
N PRO A 212 -3.60 -8.98 19.11
CA PRO A 212 -4.20 -10.18 18.55
C PRO A 212 -3.60 -10.65 17.23
N LEU A 213 -2.79 -9.82 16.54
CA LEU A 213 -2.23 -10.10 15.22
C LEU A 213 -0.96 -10.96 15.32
N SER A 214 -1.08 -12.19 15.81
CA SER A 214 0.07 -13.10 16.01
C SER A 214 0.84 -13.43 14.73
N GLY A 215 0.22 -13.24 13.55
CA GLY A 215 0.85 -13.42 12.25
C GLY A 215 1.71 -12.25 11.77
N LEU A 216 1.73 -11.12 12.50
CA LEU A 216 2.44 -9.91 12.07
C LEU A 216 3.96 -10.16 12.06
N LYS A 217 4.60 -9.88 10.93
CA LYS A 217 6.04 -10.09 10.69
C LYS A 217 6.80 -8.79 10.55
N LYS A 218 6.15 -7.74 10.01
CA LYS A 218 6.77 -6.44 9.81
C LYS A 218 5.85 -5.36 10.35
N LEU A 219 6.39 -4.53 11.23
CA LEU A 219 5.71 -3.36 11.80
C LEU A 219 6.61 -2.14 11.65
N ASN A 220 6.09 -1.11 11.00
CA ASN A 220 6.77 0.18 10.91
C ASN A 220 5.99 1.23 11.71
N LEU A 221 6.64 1.81 12.71
CA LEU A 221 6.16 2.87 13.60
C LEU A 221 7.08 4.10 13.55
N ASP A 222 7.95 4.23 12.51
CA ASP A 222 8.83 5.37 12.37
C ASP A 222 8.02 6.69 12.39
N GLN A 223 8.55 7.70 13.06
CA GLN A 223 7.92 9.02 13.21
C GLN A 223 6.50 8.95 13.81
N THR A 224 6.27 8.05 14.76
CA THR A 224 5.04 8.01 15.57
C THR A 224 5.31 8.48 17.00
N MET A 225 4.24 8.65 17.79
CA MET A 225 4.35 9.06 19.21
C MET A 225 4.45 7.85 20.17
N VAL A 226 5.05 6.76 19.71
CA VAL A 226 5.27 5.56 20.54
C VAL A 226 6.43 5.81 21.51
N SER A 227 6.23 5.37 22.75
CA SER A 227 7.20 5.44 23.84
C SER A 227 7.47 4.06 24.46
N ASP A 228 8.18 4.02 25.57
CA ASP A 228 8.45 2.80 26.32
C ASP A 228 7.18 2.06 26.74
N VAL A 229 6.10 2.79 27.04
CA VAL A 229 4.81 2.19 27.39
C VAL A 229 4.26 1.31 26.27
N GLY A 230 4.39 1.78 25.01
CA GLY A 230 3.95 1.01 23.85
C GLY A 230 4.78 -0.24 23.57
N LEU A 231 6.05 -0.26 24.00
CA LEU A 231 6.92 -1.43 23.82
C LEU A 231 6.40 -2.67 24.57
N GLU A 232 5.63 -2.50 25.66
CA GLU A 232 4.98 -3.62 26.36
C GLU A 232 4.02 -4.39 25.42
N ASP A 233 3.22 -3.67 24.63
CA ASP A 233 2.29 -4.31 23.69
C ASP A 233 3.01 -4.83 22.44
N ILE A 234 4.04 -4.13 21.96
CA ILE A 234 4.89 -4.59 20.86
C ILE A 234 5.59 -5.91 21.24
N GLY A 235 6.09 -6.04 22.47
CA GLY A 235 6.73 -7.26 22.96
C GLY A 235 5.85 -8.50 22.93
N LYS A 236 4.52 -8.36 22.89
CA LYS A 236 3.54 -9.46 22.75
C LYS A 236 3.46 -9.99 21.31
N LEU A 237 3.96 -9.24 20.32
CA LEU A 237 3.99 -9.62 18.90
C LEU A 237 5.19 -10.52 18.58
N THR A 238 5.31 -11.64 19.27
CA THR A 238 6.50 -12.51 19.26
C THR A 238 6.89 -13.06 17.87
N GLY A 239 6.01 -12.96 16.89
CA GLY A 239 6.27 -13.36 15.52
C GLY A 239 6.97 -12.29 14.66
N LEU A 240 7.25 -11.08 15.21
CA LEU A 240 7.90 -10.01 14.46
C LEU A 240 9.30 -10.40 14.00
N LYS A 241 9.61 -10.07 12.74
CA LYS A 241 10.93 -10.23 12.13
C LYS A 241 11.59 -8.89 11.79
N SER A 242 10.81 -7.86 11.52
CA SER A 242 11.32 -6.52 11.25
C SER A 242 10.47 -5.50 12.00
N LEU A 243 11.11 -4.65 12.79
CA LEU A 243 10.49 -3.59 13.57
C LEU A 243 11.22 -2.28 13.33
N VAL A 244 10.47 -1.25 12.94
CA VAL A 244 10.98 0.11 12.76
C VAL A 244 10.39 1.00 13.83
N LEU A 245 11.25 1.55 14.66
CA LEU A 245 10.94 2.47 15.77
C LEU A 245 11.74 3.78 15.64
N SER A 246 12.31 4.05 14.47
CA SER A 246 13.10 5.27 14.26
C SER A 246 12.27 6.51 14.56
N SER A 247 12.92 7.57 15.04
CA SER A 247 12.23 8.85 15.35
C SER A 247 11.04 8.70 16.32
N THR A 248 11.10 7.75 17.25
CA THR A 248 10.08 7.56 18.32
C THR A 248 10.61 8.04 19.69
N GLN A 249 9.79 7.91 20.73
CA GLN A 249 10.12 8.39 22.08
C GLN A 249 10.62 7.25 22.99
N ILE A 250 11.15 6.15 22.42
CA ILE A 250 11.70 5.05 23.20
C ILE A 250 13.03 5.44 23.85
N THR A 251 13.28 4.85 25.02
CA THR A 251 14.49 5.07 25.81
C THR A 251 15.14 3.75 26.23
N ASP A 252 16.27 3.84 26.95
CA ASP A 252 16.96 2.67 27.51
C ASP A 252 16.05 1.88 28.49
N ASP A 253 15.12 2.55 29.17
CA ASP A 253 14.27 1.92 30.19
C ASP A 253 13.24 0.95 29.55
N GLY A 254 12.78 1.24 28.35
CA GLY A 254 11.74 0.44 27.66
C GLY A 254 12.26 -0.80 26.95
N VAL A 255 13.55 -0.88 26.61
CA VAL A 255 14.07 -1.92 25.70
C VAL A 255 13.87 -3.35 26.19
N SER A 256 13.74 -3.55 27.49
CA SER A 256 13.51 -4.88 28.09
C SER A 256 12.23 -5.55 27.59
N HIS A 257 11.21 -4.77 27.19
CA HIS A 257 9.97 -5.28 26.59
C HIS A 257 10.19 -5.95 25.24
N LEU A 258 11.26 -5.57 24.50
CA LEU A 258 11.61 -6.16 23.21
C LEU A 258 12.27 -7.54 23.33
N PHE A 259 12.77 -7.92 24.50
CA PHE A 259 13.54 -9.17 24.68
C PHE A 259 12.71 -10.45 24.41
N MET A 260 11.39 -10.33 24.37
CA MET A 260 10.48 -11.43 24.00
C MET A 260 10.44 -11.69 22.49
N LEU A 261 10.92 -10.76 21.65
CA LEU A 261 10.86 -10.83 20.20
C LEU A 261 12.00 -11.71 19.63
N LYS A 262 12.01 -13.00 19.96
CA LYS A 262 13.09 -13.94 19.60
C LYS A 262 13.23 -14.21 18.11
N GLU A 263 12.18 -13.92 17.32
CA GLU A 263 12.18 -14.03 15.84
C GLU A 263 12.68 -12.75 15.15
N LEU A 264 12.97 -11.67 15.93
CA LEU A 264 13.37 -10.38 15.35
C LEU A 264 14.74 -10.50 14.67
N GLN A 265 14.81 -10.01 13.44
CA GLN A 265 15.99 -10.01 12.57
C GLN A 265 16.51 -8.59 12.35
N ASP A 266 15.59 -7.66 12.09
CA ASP A 266 15.92 -6.27 11.79
C ASP A 266 15.22 -5.32 12.77
N LEU A 267 15.97 -4.47 13.44
CA LEU A 267 15.49 -3.42 14.34
C LEU A 267 16.09 -2.08 13.90
N TYR A 268 15.24 -1.12 13.58
CA TYR A 268 15.63 0.25 13.21
C TYR A 268 15.24 1.19 14.33
N VAL A 269 16.22 1.92 14.87
CA VAL A 269 16.07 2.83 16.02
C VAL A 269 16.80 4.17 15.79
N GLU A 270 16.99 4.55 14.55
CA GLU A 270 17.61 5.81 14.17
C GLU A 270 16.84 6.98 14.77
N PHE A 271 17.55 8.02 15.18
CA PHE A 271 16.96 9.25 15.73
C PHE A 271 16.09 9.08 17.00
N CYS A 272 16.22 7.98 17.75
CA CYS A 272 15.62 7.81 19.06
C CYS A 272 16.52 8.46 20.11
N SER A 273 16.29 9.72 20.46
CA SER A 273 17.17 10.51 21.32
C SER A 273 17.28 9.99 22.76
N GLY A 274 16.31 9.20 23.23
CA GLY A 274 16.30 8.57 24.54
C GLY A 274 17.00 7.21 24.61
N LEU A 275 17.31 6.61 23.45
CA LEU A 275 17.97 5.30 23.37
C LEU A 275 19.48 5.46 23.20
N GLY A 276 20.22 5.24 24.28
CA GLY A 276 21.66 5.32 24.32
C GLY A 276 22.37 3.99 24.07
N ASP A 277 23.69 4.01 24.27
CA ASP A 277 24.52 2.81 24.10
C ASP A 277 24.16 1.69 25.10
N THR A 278 23.69 2.06 26.29
CA THR A 278 23.28 1.10 27.35
C THR A 278 22.09 0.25 26.87
N GLY A 279 21.03 0.89 26.36
CA GLY A 279 19.86 0.19 25.86
C GLY A 279 20.19 -0.66 24.63
N LYS A 280 20.98 -0.12 23.71
CA LYS A 280 21.42 -0.85 22.51
C LYS A 280 22.27 -2.07 22.85
N GLN A 281 23.15 -1.95 23.85
CA GLN A 281 23.95 -3.08 24.35
C GLN A 281 23.05 -4.15 24.98
N ALA A 282 22.07 -3.75 25.79
CA ALA A 282 21.09 -4.67 26.36
C ALA A 282 20.29 -5.42 25.31
N ILE A 283 19.90 -4.76 24.22
CA ILE A 283 19.25 -5.44 23.07
C ILE A 283 20.17 -6.47 22.45
N ARG A 284 21.43 -6.14 22.16
CA ARG A 284 22.41 -7.07 21.54
C ARG A 284 22.64 -8.32 22.42
N GLU A 285 22.70 -8.14 23.74
CA GLU A 285 22.89 -9.24 24.69
C GLU A 285 21.67 -10.18 24.73
N ASN A 286 20.45 -9.65 24.67
CA ASN A 286 19.22 -10.42 24.80
C ASN A 286 18.66 -10.93 23.46
N LEU A 287 19.02 -10.28 22.34
CA LEU A 287 18.63 -10.61 20.97
C LEU A 287 19.86 -10.70 20.06
N PRO A 288 20.74 -11.71 20.26
CA PRO A 288 22.07 -11.76 19.64
C PRO A 288 22.04 -11.88 18.10
N ASN A 289 20.91 -12.26 17.51
CA ASN A 289 20.75 -12.41 16.05
C ASN A 289 20.14 -11.17 15.40
N VAL A 290 19.80 -10.12 16.18
CA VAL A 290 19.18 -8.91 15.61
C VAL A 290 20.23 -8.00 15.00
N VAL A 291 19.92 -7.48 13.81
CA VAL A 291 20.67 -6.38 13.19
C VAL A 291 20.02 -5.08 13.63
N ILE A 292 20.77 -4.24 14.35
CA ILE A 292 20.29 -2.93 14.78
C ILE A 292 20.84 -1.89 13.82
N THR A 293 19.95 -1.11 13.20
CA THR A 293 20.26 0.10 12.41
C THR A 293 20.02 1.32 13.31
N GLU A 294 21.09 2.18 13.47
CA GLU A 294 21.17 3.27 14.44
C GLU A 294 21.37 4.62 13.74
#